data_98b8a923b2ecefd7d2c8d03493edfdb7
#
_entry.id   98b8a923b2ecefd7d2c8d03493edfdb7
#
_cell.length_a   1.000
_cell.length_b   1.000
_cell.length_c   1.000
_cell.angle_alpha   90.00
_cell.angle_beta   90.00
_cell.angle_gamma   90.00
#
_symmetry.space_group_name_H-M   'P 1'
#
loop_
_entity.id
_entity.type
_entity.pdbx_description
1 polymer ?
#
loop_
_entity_poly.entity_id
_entity_poly.type
_entity_poly.pdbx_seq_one_letter_code
_entity_poly.pdbx_strand_id
1 'polypeptide(L)'
;MLKLNISLEKILPLLKNTFLPALVFGAGVIGFYAANPFPESSLLTLHSLFYVLSFAAFLILLYFDSRKPVFFILITVLSYILINYVKKNGGESYQSSAEYLNLCFFLPLNLTIFYFLPGGKLLRKENVWLLLSVFAQFAVAEKLSAAGLAPAWNFDDTPSSGLNSLSLIFFALMLCAFFIRASISGSIVDTALFFAGFEIFLGFYYSLLPSALTIFFAAAMLSIAVAVVQDIYYSTYRDVLTGLAGRNAFIINAKNFPLKYSVGIVCIDDYEKLGQVFGRMGQNALTKMI
;
A
#
# COMPACT_ATOMS: atom_id res chain seq x y z
N MET A 1 29.25 -19.86 8.38
CA MET A 1 29.08 -18.97 7.22
C MET A 1 27.93 -19.50 6.36
N LEU A 2 26.72 -18.97 6.53
CA LEU A 2 25.59 -19.22 5.64
C LEU A 2 25.88 -18.54 4.30
N LYS A 3 26.25 -19.29 3.26
CA LYS A 3 26.27 -18.79 1.90
C LYS A 3 24.81 -18.52 1.49
N LEU A 4 24.43 -17.25 1.53
CA LEU A 4 23.19 -16.76 0.87
C LEU A 4 23.38 -16.92 -0.64
N ASN A 5 23.11 -18.11 -1.16
CA ASN A 5 22.97 -18.33 -2.60
C ASN A 5 21.58 -17.82 -3.01
N ILE A 6 21.43 -16.49 -3.06
CA ILE A 6 20.22 -15.86 -3.59
C ILE A 6 20.31 -16.04 -5.10
N SER A 7 19.61 -17.01 -5.66
CA SER A 7 19.58 -17.24 -7.09
C SER A 7 18.97 -16.01 -7.79
N LEU A 8 19.57 -15.56 -8.89
CA LEU A 8 19.07 -14.47 -9.74
C LEU A 8 17.58 -14.64 -10.11
N GLU A 9 17.11 -15.88 -10.21
CA GLU A 9 15.70 -16.22 -10.45
C GLU A 9 14.72 -15.75 -9.38
N LYS A 10 15.18 -15.58 -8.13
CA LYS A 10 14.35 -15.02 -7.03
C LYS A 10 14.43 -13.49 -6.97
N ILE A 11 15.56 -12.91 -7.39
CA ILE A 11 15.76 -11.45 -7.35
C ILE A 11 15.01 -10.75 -8.47
N LEU A 12 14.99 -11.34 -9.67
CA LEU A 12 14.40 -10.72 -10.85
C LEU A 12 12.89 -10.42 -10.71
N PRO A 13 12.04 -11.35 -10.22
CA PRO A 13 10.64 -11.05 -9.94
C PRO A 13 10.46 -9.98 -8.85
N LEU A 14 11.29 -10.00 -7.82
CA LEU A 14 11.26 -9.03 -6.73
C LEU A 14 11.57 -7.63 -7.26
N LEU A 15 12.63 -7.46 -8.03
CA LEU A 15 12.99 -6.18 -8.68
C LEU A 15 11.86 -5.69 -9.59
N LYS A 16 11.25 -6.59 -10.36
CA LYS A 16 10.14 -6.24 -11.25
C LYS A 16 8.91 -5.76 -10.50
N ASN A 17 8.58 -6.38 -9.37
CA ASN A 17 7.43 -6.04 -8.55
C ASN A 17 7.64 -4.75 -7.73
N THR A 18 8.91 -4.40 -7.41
CA THR A 18 9.26 -3.20 -6.66
C THR A 18 9.46 -1.98 -7.55
N PHE A 19 9.73 -2.16 -8.86
CA PHE A 19 10.14 -1.07 -9.74
C PHE A 19 9.12 0.07 -9.83
N LEU A 20 7.86 -0.25 -10.13
CA LEU A 20 6.82 0.78 -10.29
C LEU A 20 6.49 1.50 -8.97
N PRO A 21 6.23 0.81 -7.83
CA PRO A 21 6.04 1.49 -6.55
C PRO A 21 7.23 2.34 -6.13
N ALA A 22 8.47 1.87 -6.35
CA ALA A 22 9.67 2.64 -6.06
C ALA A 22 9.80 3.88 -6.96
N LEU A 23 9.40 3.78 -8.22
CA LEU A 23 9.40 4.92 -9.15
C LEU A 23 8.38 5.98 -8.71
N VAL A 24 7.18 5.58 -8.31
CA VAL A 24 6.15 6.50 -7.78
C VAL A 24 6.64 7.17 -6.50
N PHE A 25 7.24 6.38 -5.60
CA PHE A 25 7.87 6.92 -4.39
C PHE A 25 8.94 7.97 -4.72
N GLY A 26 9.85 7.66 -5.65
CA GLY A 26 10.87 8.61 -6.11
C GLY A 26 10.26 9.89 -6.72
N ALA A 27 9.19 9.74 -7.50
CA ALA A 27 8.45 10.88 -8.05
C ALA A 27 7.78 11.73 -6.95
N GLY A 28 7.24 11.10 -5.90
CA GLY A 28 6.70 11.78 -4.72
C GLY A 28 7.77 12.61 -4.00
N VAL A 29 8.96 12.03 -3.78
CA VAL A 29 10.09 12.73 -3.16
C VAL A 29 10.55 13.90 -4.04
N ILE A 30 10.74 13.70 -5.34
CA ILE A 30 11.11 14.78 -6.28
C ILE A 30 10.03 15.85 -6.29
N GLY A 31 8.75 15.47 -6.37
CA GLY A 31 7.62 16.38 -6.32
C GLY A 31 7.59 17.23 -5.06
N PHE A 32 7.91 16.66 -3.90
CA PHE A 32 8.02 17.38 -2.64
C PHE A 32 9.11 18.46 -2.68
N TYR A 33 10.32 18.14 -3.15
CA TYR A 33 11.38 19.12 -3.26
C TYR A 33 11.12 20.18 -4.33
N ALA A 34 10.46 19.79 -5.43
CA ALA A 34 10.08 20.72 -6.49
C ALA A 34 8.92 21.64 -6.08
N ALA A 35 8.00 21.19 -5.23
CA ALA A 35 6.82 21.96 -4.82
C ALA A 35 7.09 22.95 -3.68
N ASN A 36 8.26 22.93 -3.07
CA ASN A 36 8.58 23.80 -1.94
C ASN A 36 8.57 25.31 -2.26
N PRO A 37 8.74 25.78 -3.54
CA PRO A 37 8.52 27.17 -3.93
C PRO A 37 7.12 27.47 -4.51
N PHE A 38 6.18 26.49 -4.53
CA PHE A 38 4.87 26.70 -5.17
C PHE A 38 3.92 27.58 -4.35
N PRO A 39 3.14 28.44 -5.00
CA PRO A 39 2.13 29.27 -4.34
C PRO A 39 0.98 28.43 -3.75
N GLU A 40 0.28 28.97 -2.76
CA GLU A 40 -0.84 28.28 -2.07
C GLU A 40 -1.96 27.83 -3.03
N SER A 41 -2.14 28.51 -4.16
CA SER A 41 -3.11 28.12 -5.19
C SER A 41 -2.84 26.73 -5.78
N SER A 42 -1.58 26.34 -5.92
CA SER A 42 -1.21 25.00 -6.40
C SER A 42 -1.45 23.90 -5.36
N LEU A 43 -1.46 24.24 -4.07
CA LEU A 43 -1.82 23.30 -3.02
C LEU A 43 -3.28 22.85 -3.13
N LEU A 44 -4.20 23.74 -3.53
CA LEU A 44 -5.61 23.40 -3.74
C LEU A 44 -5.76 22.34 -4.85
N THR A 45 -5.00 22.49 -5.93
CA THR A 45 -4.97 21.50 -7.02
C THR A 45 -4.45 20.14 -6.55
N LEU A 46 -3.39 20.14 -5.74
CA LEU A 46 -2.84 18.91 -5.15
C LEU A 46 -3.83 18.22 -4.17
N HIS A 47 -4.56 19.00 -3.37
CA HIS A 47 -5.64 18.47 -2.54
C HIS A 47 -6.73 17.78 -3.38
N SER A 48 -7.15 18.41 -4.46
CA SER A 48 -8.13 17.84 -5.38
C SER A 48 -7.61 16.56 -6.02
N LEU A 49 -6.34 16.53 -6.42
CA LEU A 49 -5.69 15.37 -7.01
C LEU A 49 -5.68 14.18 -6.02
N PHE A 50 -5.37 14.41 -4.75
CA PHE A 50 -5.41 13.38 -3.72
C PHE A 50 -6.80 12.73 -3.64
N TYR A 51 -7.88 13.51 -3.58
CA TYR A 51 -9.24 12.96 -3.50
C TYR A 51 -9.64 12.20 -4.77
N VAL A 52 -9.29 12.72 -5.96
CA VAL A 52 -9.57 12.04 -7.23
C VAL A 52 -8.83 10.71 -7.32
N LEU A 53 -7.53 10.69 -6.99
CA LEU A 53 -6.73 9.45 -6.98
C LEU A 53 -7.27 8.44 -5.95
N SER A 54 -7.61 8.89 -4.75
CA SER A 54 -8.16 8.03 -3.70
C SER A 54 -9.49 7.42 -4.12
N PHE A 55 -10.38 8.21 -4.72
CA PHE A 55 -11.67 7.74 -5.20
C PHE A 55 -11.52 6.75 -6.36
N ALA A 56 -10.68 7.06 -7.34
CA ALA A 56 -10.41 6.16 -8.46
C ALA A 56 -9.82 4.82 -8.00
N ALA A 57 -8.80 4.88 -7.13
CA ALA A 57 -8.21 3.67 -6.54
C ALA A 57 -9.24 2.87 -5.73
N PHE A 58 -10.08 3.53 -4.94
CA PHE A 58 -11.14 2.88 -4.18
C PHE A 58 -12.14 2.15 -5.08
N LEU A 59 -12.61 2.75 -6.18
CA LEU A 59 -13.53 2.12 -7.13
C LEU A 59 -12.90 0.89 -7.79
N ILE A 60 -11.64 0.99 -8.22
CA ILE A 60 -10.90 -0.14 -8.82
C ILE A 60 -10.82 -1.29 -7.82
N LEU A 61 -10.46 -1.01 -6.58
CA LEU A 61 -10.31 -2.01 -5.53
C LEU A 61 -11.62 -2.65 -5.10
N LEU A 62 -12.71 -1.88 -5.09
CA LEU A 62 -14.06 -2.43 -4.85
C LEU A 62 -14.45 -3.43 -5.93
N TYR A 63 -14.19 -3.10 -7.19
CA TYR A 63 -14.50 -3.99 -8.30
C TYR A 63 -13.77 -5.34 -8.21
N PHE A 64 -12.50 -5.33 -7.74
CA PHE A 64 -11.70 -6.55 -7.60
C PHE A 64 -11.78 -7.21 -6.21
N ASP A 65 -12.66 -6.74 -5.32
CA ASP A 65 -12.88 -7.27 -3.97
C ASP A 65 -11.58 -7.41 -3.13
N SER A 66 -10.64 -6.48 -3.33
CA SER A 66 -9.32 -6.47 -2.69
C SER A 66 -9.38 -5.83 -1.31
N ARG A 67 -9.62 -6.63 -0.27
CA ARG A 67 -9.86 -6.17 1.10
C ARG A 67 -8.77 -5.28 1.70
N LYS A 68 -7.50 -5.73 1.66
CA LYS A 68 -6.39 -5.05 2.35
C LYS A 68 -6.15 -3.62 1.85
N PRO A 69 -5.95 -3.39 0.53
CA PRO A 69 -5.69 -2.05 0.04
C PRO A 69 -6.92 -1.13 0.14
N VAL A 70 -8.16 -1.68 0.13
CA VAL A 70 -9.37 -0.88 0.37
C VAL A 70 -9.35 -0.28 1.78
N PHE A 71 -9.08 -1.08 2.81
CA PHE A 71 -8.99 -0.57 4.18
C PHE A 71 -7.84 0.41 4.35
N PHE A 72 -6.70 0.13 3.71
CA PHE A 72 -5.57 1.06 3.74
C PHE A 72 -5.97 2.43 3.18
N ILE A 73 -6.63 2.48 2.01
CA ILE A 73 -7.13 3.73 1.41
C ILE A 73 -8.14 4.42 2.35
N LEU A 74 -9.13 3.69 2.86
CA LEU A 74 -10.16 4.27 3.74
C LEU A 74 -9.54 4.93 5.00
N ILE A 75 -8.64 4.24 5.66
CA ILE A 75 -7.96 4.76 6.85
C ILE A 75 -7.10 5.96 6.49
N THR A 76 -6.38 5.90 5.38
CA THR A 76 -5.52 7.00 4.93
C THR A 76 -6.33 8.24 4.55
N VAL A 77 -7.43 8.08 3.82
CA VAL A 77 -8.33 9.19 3.48
C VAL A 77 -8.96 9.80 4.72
N LEU A 78 -9.45 8.97 5.65
CA LEU A 78 -10.00 9.45 6.92
C LEU A 78 -8.95 10.25 7.70
N SER A 79 -7.74 9.74 7.80
CA SER A 79 -6.65 10.42 8.50
C SER A 79 -6.28 11.75 7.83
N TYR A 80 -6.26 11.79 6.50
CA TYR A 80 -5.99 13.02 5.76
C TYR A 80 -7.07 14.09 6.02
N ILE A 81 -8.35 13.70 6.04
CA ILE A 81 -9.46 14.61 6.36
C ILE A 81 -9.32 15.14 7.78
N LEU A 82 -9.04 14.26 8.76
CA LEU A 82 -8.88 14.62 10.17
C LEU A 82 -7.70 15.57 10.39
N ILE A 83 -6.54 15.31 9.76
CA ILE A 83 -5.38 16.20 9.84
C ILE A 83 -5.73 17.61 9.33
N ASN A 84 -6.36 17.70 8.16
CA ASN A 84 -6.73 18.99 7.60
C ASN A 84 -7.76 19.73 8.46
N TYR A 85 -8.67 19.00 9.11
CA TYR A 85 -9.60 19.56 10.11
C TYR A 85 -8.86 20.11 11.33
N VAL A 86 -7.93 19.33 11.90
CA VAL A 86 -7.12 19.73 13.06
C VAL A 86 -6.23 20.93 12.71
N LYS A 87 -5.59 20.94 11.53
CA LYS A 87 -4.81 22.08 11.03
C LYS A 87 -5.64 23.37 10.94
N LYS A 88 -6.85 23.25 10.42
CA LYS A 88 -7.75 24.42 10.24
C LYS A 88 -8.18 25.01 11.56
N ASN A 89 -8.41 24.20 12.58
CA ASN A 89 -8.92 24.63 13.89
C ASN A 89 -7.80 24.96 14.88
N GLY A 90 -6.65 24.30 14.82
CA GLY A 90 -5.53 24.43 15.75
C GLY A 90 -4.51 25.52 15.39
N GLY A 91 -4.63 26.14 14.20
CA GLY A 91 -3.68 27.17 13.76
C GLY A 91 -2.24 26.67 13.69
N GLU A 92 -1.27 27.52 14.07
CA GLU A 92 0.16 27.21 14.02
C GLU A 92 0.59 26.13 15.03
N SER A 93 -0.15 25.94 16.12
CA SER A 93 0.16 24.99 17.19
C SER A 93 -0.60 23.66 17.09
N TYR A 94 -1.20 23.34 15.93
CA TYR A 94 -2.02 22.13 15.77
C TYR A 94 -1.27 20.83 16.12
N GLN A 95 0.05 20.80 15.99
CA GLN A 95 0.88 19.61 16.23
C GLN A 95 0.97 19.23 17.71
N SER A 96 0.77 20.19 18.62
CA SER A 96 0.69 19.92 20.06
C SER A 96 -0.72 19.55 20.50
N SER A 97 -1.71 19.59 19.61
CA SER A 97 -3.07 19.22 19.95
C SER A 97 -3.18 17.71 20.20
N ALA A 98 -4.01 17.35 21.16
CA ALA A 98 -4.23 15.95 21.52
C ALA A 98 -4.79 15.15 20.35
N GLU A 99 -5.60 15.77 19.50
CA GLU A 99 -6.18 15.16 18.31
C GLU A 99 -5.10 14.76 17.29
N TYR A 100 -4.13 15.65 17.05
CA TYR A 100 -3.02 15.37 16.16
C TYR A 100 -2.13 14.26 16.70
N LEU A 101 -1.77 14.31 17.98
CA LEU A 101 -0.94 13.30 18.64
C LEU A 101 -1.61 11.92 18.62
N ASN A 102 -2.91 11.86 18.91
CA ASN A 102 -3.69 10.63 18.83
C ASN A 102 -3.70 10.07 17.40
N LEU A 103 -3.83 10.93 16.39
CA LEU A 103 -3.79 10.51 15.00
C LEU A 103 -2.42 9.92 14.62
N CYS A 104 -1.33 10.58 15.00
CA CYS A 104 0.03 10.12 14.78
C CYS A 104 0.32 8.75 15.41
N PHE A 105 -0.36 8.43 16.51
CA PHE A 105 -0.24 7.15 17.19
C PHE A 105 -1.14 6.06 16.58
N PHE A 106 -2.43 6.35 16.41
CA PHE A 106 -3.39 5.35 15.98
C PHE A 106 -3.27 5.00 14.49
N LEU A 107 -2.80 5.92 13.64
CA LEU A 107 -2.69 5.65 12.21
C LEU A 107 -1.75 4.49 11.90
N PRO A 108 -0.47 4.48 12.31
CA PRO A 108 0.41 3.35 12.03
C PRO A 108 -0.08 2.05 12.66
N LEU A 109 -0.70 2.10 13.84
CA LEU A 109 -1.28 0.95 14.50
C LEU A 109 -2.43 0.35 13.67
N ASN A 110 -3.38 1.17 13.23
CA ASN A 110 -4.51 0.74 12.43
C ASN A 110 -4.07 0.20 11.07
N LEU A 111 -3.16 0.89 10.38
CA LEU A 111 -2.61 0.41 9.11
C LEU A 111 -1.95 -0.97 9.28
N THR A 112 -1.21 -1.17 10.38
CA THR A 112 -0.58 -2.46 10.69
C THR A 112 -1.63 -3.54 10.93
N ILE A 113 -2.63 -3.29 11.77
CA ILE A 113 -3.69 -4.26 12.07
C ILE A 113 -4.39 -4.69 10.77
N PHE A 114 -4.84 -3.73 9.95
CA PHE A 114 -5.57 -4.05 8.72
C PHE A 114 -4.69 -4.74 7.67
N TYR A 115 -3.41 -4.43 7.63
CA TYR A 115 -2.47 -5.09 6.72
C TYR A 115 -2.27 -6.59 7.03
N PHE A 116 -2.25 -6.95 8.32
CA PHE A 116 -2.07 -8.34 8.74
C PHE A 116 -3.38 -9.14 8.83
N LEU A 117 -4.54 -8.52 8.63
CA LEU A 117 -5.78 -9.27 8.56
C LEU A 117 -5.74 -10.33 7.46
N PRO A 118 -6.27 -11.54 7.74
CA PRO A 118 -6.33 -12.60 6.75
C PRO A 118 -7.17 -12.15 5.54
N GLY A 119 -6.82 -12.63 4.35
CA GLY A 119 -7.56 -12.36 3.13
C GLY A 119 -9.03 -12.79 3.27
N GLY A 120 -9.94 -12.07 2.61
CA GLY A 120 -11.37 -12.38 2.66
C GLY A 120 -12.18 -11.36 1.85
N LYS A 121 -13.49 -11.62 1.71
CA LYS A 121 -14.41 -10.70 1.03
C LYS A 121 -14.56 -9.40 1.82
N LEU A 122 -14.68 -8.29 1.09
CA LEU A 122 -14.80 -6.95 1.68
C LEU A 122 -16.10 -6.80 2.48
N LEU A 123 -17.23 -7.28 1.92
CA LEU A 123 -18.57 -7.15 2.52
C LEU A 123 -18.83 -8.28 3.54
N ARG A 124 -18.03 -8.34 4.60
CA ARG A 124 -18.30 -9.21 5.76
C ARG A 124 -18.67 -8.36 6.97
N LYS A 125 -19.54 -8.88 7.82
CA LYS A 125 -19.97 -8.20 9.06
C LYS A 125 -18.79 -7.86 9.97
N GLU A 126 -17.77 -8.72 10.01
CA GLU A 126 -16.55 -8.51 10.79
C GLU A 126 -15.79 -7.25 10.38
N ASN A 127 -15.80 -6.90 9.09
CA ASN A 127 -15.13 -5.70 8.57
C ASN A 127 -15.81 -4.41 9.02
N VAL A 128 -17.13 -4.43 9.18
CA VAL A 128 -17.89 -3.28 9.72
C VAL A 128 -17.48 -3.03 11.17
N TRP A 129 -17.35 -4.08 11.98
CA TRP A 129 -16.92 -3.94 13.37
C TRP A 129 -15.48 -3.41 13.47
N LEU A 130 -14.60 -3.83 12.56
CA LEU A 130 -13.24 -3.32 12.51
C LEU A 130 -13.21 -1.81 12.16
N LEU A 131 -14.00 -1.36 11.19
CA LEU A 131 -14.12 0.07 10.88
C LEU A 131 -14.70 0.85 12.07
N LEU A 132 -15.76 0.32 12.69
CA LEU A 132 -16.34 0.93 13.88
C LEU A 132 -15.34 1.03 15.04
N SER A 133 -14.44 0.06 15.20
CA SER A 133 -13.38 0.12 16.20
C SER A 133 -12.41 1.26 15.98
N VAL A 134 -12.08 1.59 14.72
CA VAL A 134 -11.24 2.76 14.38
C VAL A 134 -11.93 4.05 14.80
N PHE A 135 -13.21 4.22 14.48
CA PHE A 135 -13.95 5.42 14.93
C PHE A 135 -14.08 5.48 16.44
N ALA A 136 -14.31 4.34 17.10
CA ALA A 136 -14.39 4.28 18.57
C ALA A 136 -13.07 4.70 19.25
N GLN A 137 -11.91 4.31 18.68
CA GLN A 137 -10.59 4.73 19.19
C GLN A 137 -10.45 6.26 19.22
N PHE A 138 -10.83 6.95 18.14
CA PHE A 138 -10.77 8.39 18.07
C PHE A 138 -11.75 9.05 19.06
N ALA A 139 -12.97 8.54 19.17
CA ALA A 139 -13.95 9.07 20.14
C ALA A 139 -13.53 8.87 21.59
N VAL A 140 -12.91 7.75 21.92
CA VAL A 140 -12.36 7.47 23.26
C VAL A 140 -11.17 8.39 23.54
N ALA A 141 -10.26 8.55 22.58
CA ALA A 141 -9.10 9.41 22.72
C ALA A 141 -9.48 10.88 22.94
N GLU A 142 -10.49 11.37 22.24
CA GLU A 142 -11.04 12.73 22.43
C GLU A 142 -11.61 12.92 23.84
N LYS A 143 -12.41 11.95 24.33
CA LYS A 143 -12.97 12.01 25.69
C LYS A 143 -11.90 11.94 26.78
N LEU A 144 -10.86 11.11 26.61
CA LEU A 144 -9.73 11.01 27.53
C LEU A 144 -8.94 12.33 27.57
N SER A 145 -8.75 12.95 26.42
CA SER A 145 -8.11 14.27 26.32
C SER A 145 -8.91 15.35 27.02
N ALA A 146 -10.23 15.40 26.79
CA ALA A 146 -11.13 16.35 27.45
C ALA A 146 -11.22 16.15 28.97
N ALA A 147 -11.02 14.92 29.47
CA ALA A 147 -10.98 14.59 30.90
C ALA A 147 -9.61 14.89 31.54
N GLY A 148 -8.63 15.45 30.82
CA GLY A 148 -7.28 15.67 31.31
C GLY A 148 -6.48 14.39 31.54
N LEU A 149 -6.99 13.25 31.07
CA LEU A 149 -6.37 11.93 31.15
C LEU A 149 -5.59 11.59 29.86
N ALA A 150 -5.36 12.59 28.99
CA ALA A 150 -4.53 12.40 27.83
C ALA A 150 -3.16 11.91 28.30
N PRO A 151 -2.71 10.75 27.83
CA PRO A 151 -1.38 10.28 28.18
C PRO A 151 -0.39 11.36 27.76
N ALA A 152 0.56 11.68 28.64
CA ALA A 152 1.68 12.56 28.32
C ALA A 152 2.61 11.81 27.33
N TRP A 153 2.16 11.66 26.10
CA TRP A 153 2.92 11.00 25.01
C TRP A 153 4.09 11.86 24.50
N ASN A 154 4.26 13.06 25.08
CA ASN A 154 5.33 13.98 24.74
C ASN A 154 6.57 13.64 25.56
N PHE A 155 7.54 13.02 24.93
CA PHE A 155 8.87 12.82 25.48
C PHE A 155 9.80 14.00 25.15
N ASP A 156 9.43 14.88 24.22
CA ASP A 156 10.20 16.03 23.78
C ASP A 156 9.35 17.31 23.76
N ASP A 157 9.86 18.37 24.38
CA ASP A 157 9.19 19.67 24.47
C ASP A 157 9.17 20.46 23.14
N THR A 158 10.03 20.12 22.19
CA THR A 158 10.11 20.75 20.85
C THR A 158 10.44 19.73 19.78
N PRO A 159 9.44 19.16 19.10
CA PRO A 159 9.72 18.24 18.01
C PRO A 159 10.37 18.99 16.84
N SER A 160 11.58 18.60 16.48
CA SER A 160 12.27 19.06 15.25
C SER A 160 11.60 18.53 13.98
N SER A 161 10.67 17.58 14.12
CA SER A 161 9.87 16.97 13.07
C SER A 161 8.39 17.07 13.44
N GLY A 162 7.50 16.84 12.46
CA GLY A 162 6.07 16.79 12.70
C GLY A 162 5.59 15.62 13.58
N LEU A 163 6.49 14.72 14.01
CA LEU A 163 6.18 13.54 14.82
C LEU A 163 6.90 13.61 16.17
N ASN A 164 6.22 13.19 17.23
CA ASN A 164 6.86 12.95 18.52
C ASN A 164 7.62 11.60 18.52
N SER A 165 8.53 11.44 19.49
CA SER A 165 9.41 10.27 19.58
C SER A 165 8.65 8.94 19.64
N LEU A 166 7.51 8.89 20.34
CA LEU A 166 6.68 7.69 20.41
C LEU A 166 6.05 7.33 19.07
N SER A 167 5.46 8.31 18.37
CA SER A 167 4.88 8.09 17.05
C SER A 167 5.93 7.64 16.04
N LEU A 168 7.16 8.18 16.11
CA LEU A 168 8.28 7.71 15.31
C LEU A 168 8.55 6.21 15.49
N ILE A 169 8.53 5.73 16.75
CA ILE A 169 8.72 4.30 17.05
C ILE A 169 7.61 3.47 16.41
N PHE A 170 6.33 3.88 16.52
CA PHE A 170 5.22 3.15 15.91
C PHE A 170 5.27 3.13 14.40
N PHE A 171 5.62 4.24 13.76
CA PHE A 171 5.85 4.28 12.32
C PHE A 171 7.03 3.39 11.90
N ALA A 172 8.13 3.39 12.65
CA ALA A 172 9.27 2.52 12.37
C ALA A 172 8.88 1.03 12.48
N LEU A 173 8.15 0.64 13.52
CA LEU A 173 7.63 -0.72 13.69
C LEU A 173 6.69 -1.11 12.56
N MET A 174 5.78 -0.23 12.15
CA MET A 174 4.90 -0.45 11.00
C MET A 174 5.70 -0.69 9.72
N LEU A 175 6.67 0.17 9.42
CA LEU A 175 7.50 0.05 8.22
C LEU A 175 8.35 -1.22 8.22
N CYS A 176 8.93 -1.60 9.35
CA CYS A 176 9.65 -2.87 9.50
C CYS A 176 8.72 -4.07 9.23
N ALA A 177 7.52 -4.06 9.80
CA ALA A 177 6.55 -5.13 9.61
C ALA A 177 6.08 -5.23 8.15
N PHE A 178 5.84 -4.09 7.49
CA PHE A 178 5.47 -4.03 6.07
C PHE A 178 6.61 -4.51 5.17
N PHE A 179 7.83 -4.09 5.44
CA PHE A 179 9.01 -4.52 4.70
C PHE A 179 9.24 -6.03 4.79
N ILE A 180 9.18 -6.59 6.00
CA ILE A 180 9.33 -8.04 6.23
C ILE A 180 8.26 -8.80 5.44
N ARG A 181 7.00 -8.37 5.52
CA ARG A 181 5.92 -9.03 4.81
C ARG A 181 6.04 -8.90 3.30
N ALA A 182 6.34 -7.72 2.77
CA ALA A 182 6.55 -7.50 1.35
C ALA A 182 7.68 -8.39 0.81
N SER A 183 8.77 -8.53 1.58
CA SER A 183 9.92 -9.39 1.24
C SER A 183 9.55 -10.89 1.24
N ILE A 184 8.70 -11.32 2.16
CA ILE A 184 8.27 -12.74 2.25
C ILE A 184 7.22 -13.06 1.18
N SER A 185 6.22 -12.19 0.98
CA SER A 185 5.11 -12.43 0.06
C SER A 185 5.53 -12.32 -1.40
N GLY A 186 6.47 -11.42 -1.72
CA GLY A 186 6.84 -11.08 -3.09
C GLY A 186 5.68 -10.49 -3.91
N SER A 187 4.58 -10.11 -3.27
CA SER A 187 3.38 -9.56 -3.91
C SER A 187 3.59 -8.11 -4.31
N ILE A 188 3.12 -7.72 -5.50
CA ILE A 188 3.13 -6.34 -5.99
C ILE A 188 2.37 -5.43 -5.03
N VAL A 189 1.20 -5.88 -4.57
CA VAL A 189 0.34 -5.11 -3.66
C VAL A 189 1.00 -4.90 -2.31
N ASP A 190 1.61 -5.95 -1.71
CA ASP A 190 2.29 -5.83 -0.42
C ASP A 190 3.49 -4.87 -0.51
N THR A 191 4.23 -4.90 -1.63
CA THR A 191 5.33 -3.98 -1.89
C THR A 191 4.84 -2.52 -2.02
N ALA A 192 3.74 -2.32 -2.72
CA ALA A 192 3.15 -0.99 -2.85
C ALA A 192 2.63 -0.43 -1.52
N LEU A 193 2.02 -1.28 -0.69
CA LEU A 193 1.58 -0.89 0.66
C LEU A 193 2.76 -0.49 1.57
N PHE A 194 3.92 -1.14 1.40
CA PHE A 194 5.15 -0.71 2.09
C PHE A 194 5.58 0.70 1.64
N PHE A 195 5.67 0.96 0.33
CA PHE A 195 6.05 2.29 -0.17
C PHE A 195 5.00 3.35 0.19
N ALA A 196 3.70 3.03 0.08
CA ALA A 196 2.63 3.92 0.51
C ALA A 196 2.69 4.24 2.02
N GLY A 197 2.99 3.25 2.85
CA GLY A 197 3.23 3.45 4.29
C GLY A 197 4.43 4.35 4.56
N PHE A 198 5.49 4.22 3.76
CA PHE A 198 6.67 5.08 3.87
C PHE A 198 6.38 6.52 3.41
N GLU A 199 5.60 6.70 2.34
CA GLU A 199 5.13 8.02 1.89
C GLU A 199 4.26 8.71 2.96
N ILE A 200 3.33 7.97 3.58
CA ILE A 200 2.52 8.49 4.69
C ILE A 200 3.41 8.91 5.86
N PHE A 201 4.39 8.09 6.23
CA PHE A 201 5.37 8.45 7.26
C PHE A 201 6.11 9.76 6.93
N LEU A 202 6.62 9.92 5.69
CA LEU A 202 7.27 11.14 5.26
C LEU A 202 6.32 12.35 5.31
N GLY A 203 5.05 12.15 4.94
CA GLY A 203 4.03 13.20 5.02
C GLY A 203 3.85 13.73 6.45
N PHE A 204 3.84 12.87 7.43
CA PHE A 204 3.77 13.26 8.84
C PHE A 204 5.11 13.84 9.34
N TYR A 205 6.22 13.23 8.99
CA TYR A 205 7.55 13.68 9.40
C TYR A 205 7.83 15.13 8.96
N TYR A 206 7.46 15.45 7.72
CA TYR A 206 7.60 16.80 7.14
C TYR A 206 6.33 17.64 7.26
N SER A 207 5.39 17.30 8.15
CA SER A 207 4.09 18.00 8.26
C SER A 207 4.15 19.47 8.63
N LEU A 208 5.31 19.93 9.12
CA LEU A 208 5.63 21.37 9.30
C LEU A 208 5.59 22.13 7.98
N LEU A 209 5.89 21.47 6.86
CA LEU A 209 5.84 22.09 5.52
C LEU A 209 4.43 21.92 4.93
N PRO A 210 3.80 22.99 4.42
CA PRO A 210 2.40 22.99 3.98
C PRO A 210 2.08 21.94 2.90
N SER A 211 3.03 21.71 1.98
CA SER A 211 2.84 20.79 0.83
C SER A 211 3.09 19.32 1.16
N ALA A 212 3.85 19.02 2.22
CA ALA A 212 4.35 17.68 2.50
C ALA A 212 3.22 16.63 2.63
N LEU A 213 2.25 16.89 3.49
CA LEU A 213 1.13 15.97 3.70
C LEU A 213 0.41 15.66 2.38
N THR A 214 0.07 16.70 1.62
CA THR A 214 -0.71 16.54 0.38
C THR A 214 0.05 15.75 -0.67
N ILE A 215 1.34 16.04 -0.88
CA ILE A 215 2.15 15.40 -1.89
C ILE A 215 2.38 13.93 -1.54
N PHE A 216 2.83 13.65 -0.32
CA PHE A 216 3.12 12.28 0.07
C PHE A 216 1.87 11.42 0.19
N PHE A 217 0.75 11.97 0.65
CA PHE A 217 -0.51 11.23 0.65
C PHE A 217 -1.05 10.97 -0.77
N ALA A 218 -0.91 11.93 -1.69
CA ALA A 218 -1.26 11.71 -3.10
C ALA A 218 -0.35 10.65 -3.75
N ALA A 219 0.95 10.68 -3.47
CA ALA A 219 1.89 9.66 -3.94
C ALA A 219 1.52 8.27 -3.40
N ALA A 220 1.17 8.15 -2.10
CA ALA A 220 0.72 6.91 -1.50
C ALA A 220 -0.51 6.31 -2.21
N MET A 221 -1.50 7.15 -2.54
CA MET A 221 -2.68 6.70 -3.29
C MET A 221 -2.32 6.26 -4.71
N LEU A 222 -1.42 6.98 -5.37
CA LEU A 222 -0.94 6.62 -6.70
C LEU A 222 -0.14 5.30 -6.68
N SER A 223 0.73 5.10 -5.70
CA SER A 223 1.49 3.86 -5.51
C SER A 223 0.55 2.65 -5.41
N ILE A 224 -0.52 2.75 -4.62
CA ILE A 224 -1.51 1.68 -4.47
C ILE A 224 -2.29 1.47 -5.77
N ALA A 225 -2.78 2.56 -6.40
CA ALA A 225 -3.56 2.47 -7.63
C ALA A 225 -2.77 1.79 -8.77
N VAL A 226 -1.52 2.21 -8.98
CA VAL A 226 -0.64 1.64 -10.01
C VAL A 226 -0.35 0.17 -9.72
N ALA A 227 -0.05 -0.19 -8.47
CA ALA A 227 0.24 -1.56 -8.10
C ALA A 227 -0.96 -2.49 -8.31
N VAL A 228 -2.16 -2.02 -7.99
CA VAL A 228 -3.39 -2.81 -8.20
C VAL A 228 -3.64 -3.02 -9.68
N VAL A 229 -3.52 -2.00 -10.51
CA VAL A 229 -3.64 -2.15 -11.98
C VAL A 229 -2.59 -3.13 -12.51
N GLN A 230 -1.36 -3.05 -12.00
CA GLN A 230 -0.28 -3.96 -12.36
C GLN A 230 -0.58 -5.40 -11.93
N ASP A 231 -1.08 -5.63 -10.71
CA ASP A 231 -1.44 -6.95 -10.19
C ASP A 231 -2.58 -7.58 -11.00
N ILE A 232 -3.60 -6.78 -11.34
CA ILE A 232 -4.70 -7.19 -12.22
C ILE A 232 -4.18 -7.57 -13.61
N TYR A 233 -3.31 -6.74 -14.19
CA TYR A 233 -2.71 -7.05 -15.49
C TYR A 233 -1.97 -8.38 -15.46
N TYR A 234 -1.14 -8.61 -14.44
CA TYR A 234 -0.42 -9.87 -14.31
C TYR A 234 -1.36 -11.07 -14.11
N SER A 235 -2.35 -10.97 -13.25
CA SER A 235 -3.30 -12.06 -12.99
C SER A 235 -4.18 -12.39 -14.19
N THR A 236 -4.46 -11.40 -15.05
CA THR A 236 -5.31 -11.58 -16.24
C THR A 236 -4.54 -12.16 -17.43
N TYR A 237 -3.30 -11.74 -17.63
CA TYR A 237 -2.53 -12.07 -18.84
C TYR A 237 -1.42 -13.10 -18.62
N ARG A 238 -1.13 -13.47 -17.39
CA ARG A 238 -0.13 -14.49 -17.06
C ARG A 238 -0.74 -15.66 -16.32
N ASP A 239 -0.22 -16.83 -16.62
CA ASP A 239 -0.51 -18.04 -15.85
C ASP A 239 0.14 -17.94 -14.47
N VAL A 240 -0.64 -18.17 -13.42
CA VAL A 240 -0.19 -18.04 -12.02
C VAL A 240 0.89 -19.08 -11.66
N LEU A 241 0.86 -20.25 -12.32
CA LEU A 241 1.76 -21.35 -12.03
C LEU A 241 3.12 -21.17 -12.70
N THR A 242 3.10 -20.91 -14.01
CA THR A 242 4.31 -20.88 -14.86
C THR A 242 4.87 -19.47 -15.07
N GLY A 243 4.05 -18.44 -14.84
CA GLY A 243 4.38 -17.05 -15.14
C GLY A 243 4.44 -16.73 -16.66
N LEU A 244 4.14 -17.71 -17.51
CA LEU A 244 4.08 -17.53 -18.97
C LEU A 244 2.83 -16.75 -19.38
N ALA A 245 2.81 -16.34 -20.66
CA ALA A 245 1.64 -15.69 -21.25
C ALA A 245 0.45 -16.66 -21.22
N GLY A 246 -0.63 -16.27 -20.53
CA GLY A 246 -1.83 -17.07 -20.44
C GLY A 246 -2.69 -17.00 -21.69
N ARG A 247 -3.83 -17.72 -21.68
CA ARG A 247 -4.77 -17.78 -22.81
C ARG A 247 -5.20 -16.39 -23.31
N ASN A 248 -5.47 -15.45 -22.38
CA ASN A 248 -5.91 -14.10 -22.75
C ASN A 248 -4.82 -13.32 -23.50
N ALA A 249 -3.57 -13.46 -23.04
CA ALA A 249 -2.43 -12.86 -23.73
C ALA A 249 -2.25 -13.44 -25.13
N PHE A 250 -2.41 -14.76 -25.29
CA PHE A 250 -2.37 -15.42 -26.60
C PHE A 250 -3.44 -14.87 -27.55
N ILE A 251 -4.71 -14.77 -27.10
CA ILE A 251 -5.82 -14.28 -27.93
C ILE A 251 -5.55 -12.86 -28.44
N ILE A 252 -5.00 -11.99 -27.59
CA ILE A 252 -4.69 -10.62 -27.98
C ILE A 252 -3.53 -10.57 -28.96
N ASN A 253 -2.45 -11.31 -28.70
CA ASN A 253 -1.28 -11.35 -29.55
C ASN A 253 -1.57 -12.02 -30.91
N ALA A 254 -2.47 -12.99 -30.95
CA ALA A 254 -2.87 -13.67 -32.17
C ALA A 254 -3.49 -12.73 -33.22
N LYS A 255 -4.11 -11.61 -32.77
CA LYS A 255 -4.64 -10.58 -33.70
C LYS A 255 -3.55 -9.85 -34.47
N ASN A 256 -2.31 -9.87 -33.97
CA ASN A 256 -1.16 -9.20 -34.55
C ASN A 256 -0.21 -10.18 -35.25
N PHE A 257 -0.60 -11.45 -35.45
CA PHE A 257 0.23 -12.42 -36.16
C PHE A 257 0.31 -12.07 -37.63
N PRO A 258 1.47 -12.28 -38.26
CA PRO A 258 1.62 -12.11 -39.71
C PRO A 258 0.72 -13.12 -40.46
N LEU A 259 0.45 -12.85 -41.73
CA LEU A 259 -0.42 -13.68 -42.57
C LEU A 259 0.03 -15.17 -42.68
N LYS A 260 1.32 -15.44 -42.44
CA LYS A 260 1.87 -16.81 -42.42
C LYS A 260 2.53 -17.02 -41.06
N TYR A 261 2.01 -17.95 -40.26
CA TYR A 261 2.59 -18.37 -39.00
C TYR A 261 2.37 -19.87 -38.77
N SER A 262 3.19 -20.47 -37.93
CA SER A 262 3.03 -21.85 -37.48
C SER A 262 2.72 -21.86 -35.98
N VAL A 263 1.86 -22.77 -35.55
CA VAL A 263 1.53 -22.98 -34.14
C VAL A 263 2.01 -24.35 -33.71
N GLY A 264 2.82 -24.41 -32.67
CA GLY A 264 3.23 -25.64 -32.01
C GLY A 264 2.50 -25.79 -30.69
N ILE A 265 1.99 -26.96 -30.37
CA ILE A 265 1.40 -27.30 -29.10
C ILE A 265 2.30 -28.32 -28.41
N VAL A 266 2.76 -28.00 -27.20
CA VAL A 266 3.52 -28.92 -26.36
C VAL A 266 2.60 -29.41 -25.25
N CYS A 267 2.46 -30.72 -25.13
CA CYS A 267 1.65 -31.38 -24.12
C CYS A 267 2.53 -32.34 -23.30
N ILE A 268 2.21 -32.47 -22.03
CA ILE A 268 2.81 -33.49 -21.17
C ILE A 268 1.99 -34.77 -21.33
N ASP A 269 2.64 -35.86 -21.75
CA ASP A 269 1.99 -37.14 -21.83
C ASP A 269 1.59 -37.65 -20.45
N ASP A 270 0.43 -38.30 -20.37
CA ASP A 270 -0.10 -38.89 -19.13
C ASP A 270 -0.18 -37.93 -17.95
N TYR A 271 -0.47 -36.62 -18.17
CA TYR A 271 -0.53 -35.58 -17.15
C TYR A 271 -1.42 -35.96 -15.94
N GLU A 272 -2.55 -36.66 -16.19
CA GLU A 272 -3.44 -37.11 -15.12
C GLU A 272 -2.82 -38.21 -14.26
N LYS A 273 -2.07 -39.15 -14.87
CA LYS A 273 -1.36 -40.21 -14.14
C LYS A 273 -0.25 -39.63 -13.27
N LEU A 274 0.43 -38.60 -13.73
CA LEU A 274 1.43 -37.87 -12.93
C LEU A 274 0.80 -37.26 -11.67
N GLY A 275 -0.42 -36.74 -11.78
CA GLY A 275 -1.16 -36.23 -10.63
C GLY A 275 -1.55 -37.30 -9.61
N GLN A 276 -1.86 -38.52 -10.08
CA GLN A 276 -2.17 -39.65 -9.21
C GLN A 276 -0.92 -40.20 -8.48
N VAL A 277 0.23 -40.22 -9.16
CA VAL A 277 1.49 -40.76 -8.60
C VAL A 277 2.20 -39.75 -7.70
N PHE A 278 2.35 -38.52 -8.13
CA PHE A 278 3.16 -37.49 -7.44
C PHE A 278 2.31 -36.44 -6.71
N GLY A 279 1.00 -36.54 -6.76
CA GLY A 279 0.08 -35.56 -6.23
C GLY A 279 0.13 -34.21 -6.94
N ARG A 280 -0.74 -33.27 -6.54
CA ARG A 280 -0.83 -31.92 -7.14
C ARG A 280 0.47 -31.14 -7.09
N MET A 281 1.25 -31.28 -6.00
CA MET A 281 2.52 -30.58 -5.83
C MET A 281 3.57 -31.03 -6.85
N GLY A 282 3.70 -32.34 -7.07
CA GLY A 282 4.63 -32.91 -8.06
C GLY A 282 4.22 -32.53 -9.50
N GLN A 283 2.92 -32.58 -9.80
CA GLN A 283 2.36 -32.17 -11.08
C GLN A 283 2.66 -30.69 -11.38
N ASN A 284 2.45 -29.80 -10.41
CA ASN A 284 2.76 -28.38 -10.52
C ASN A 284 4.27 -28.11 -10.70
N ALA A 285 5.11 -28.86 -9.99
CA ALA A 285 6.56 -28.74 -10.13
C ALA A 285 7.03 -29.10 -11.54
N LEU A 286 6.52 -30.19 -12.11
CA LEU A 286 6.80 -30.59 -13.49
C LEU A 286 6.32 -29.54 -14.52
N THR A 287 5.12 -29.00 -14.34
CA THR A 287 4.60 -27.94 -15.21
C THR A 287 5.45 -26.68 -15.20
N LYS A 288 6.14 -26.38 -14.08
CA LYS A 288 7.07 -25.25 -13.99
C LYS A 288 8.42 -25.50 -14.67
N MET A 289 8.80 -26.74 -14.88
CA MET A 289 10.10 -27.11 -15.47
C MET A 289 10.09 -27.11 -16.99
N ILE A 290 8.94 -27.14 -17.61
CA ILE A 290 8.71 -27.09 -19.06
C ILE A 290 8.48 -25.66 -19.51
#